data_dc8a013c3814b79c35fc7254f50f2205
#
_entry.id   dc8a013c3814b79c35fc7254f50f2205
#
_cell.length_a   1.000
_cell.length_b   1.000
_cell.length_c   1.000
_cell.angle_alpha   90.00
_cell.angle_beta   90.00
_cell.angle_gamma   90.00
#
_symmetry.space_group_name_H-M   'P 1'
#
loop_
_entity.id
_entity.type
_entity.pdbx_description
1 polymer ?
#
loop_
_entity_poly.entity_id
_entity_poly.type
_entity_poly.pdbx_seq_one_letter_code
_entity_poly.pdbx_strand_id
1 'polypeptide(L)'
;MSEPNYAANIIATLATLPEFLRKPMLSARISEFPGLPKEEQIDIIRNALDASPTIEFDKFAALLQTWLEILSDQTADDRRALLDAYAGEILSDPAKLAQLHMDGIVGVFLKLDTNRQNVIIATLRSILNDMSDADKARLILLMPDSIKQMLNI
;
A
#
# COMPACT_ATOMS: atom_id res chain seq x y z
N MET A 1 -26.94 -7.60 -11.79
CA MET A 1 -25.75 -7.10 -12.52
C MET A 1 -24.91 -6.30 -11.53
N SER A 2 -23.64 -6.67 -11.36
CA SER A 2 -22.78 -5.94 -10.46
C SER A 2 -22.41 -4.56 -11.06
N GLU A 3 -22.34 -3.55 -10.21
CA GLU A 3 -21.86 -2.25 -10.65
C GLU A 3 -20.40 -2.36 -11.09
N PRO A 4 -19.96 -1.53 -12.07
CA PRO A 4 -18.57 -1.51 -12.44
C PRO A 4 -17.70 -1.13 -11.24
N ASN A 5 -16.58 -1.80 -11.09
CA ASN A 5 -15.61 -1.45 -10.03
C ASN A 5 -14.77 -0.27 -10.50
N TYR A 6 -15.25 0.93 -10.26
CA TYR A 6 -14.59 2.17 -10.69
C TYR A 6 -13.21 2.31 -10.08
N ALA A 7 -13.03 1.92 -8.81
CA ALA A 7 -11.73 2.01 -8.15
C ALA A 7 -10.70 1.11 -8.80
N ALA A 8 -11.07 -0.15 -9.12
CA ALA A 8 -10.18 -1.07 -9.80
C ALA A 8 -9.84 -0.56 -11.21
N ASN A 9 -10.83 -0.01 -11.94
CA ASN A 9 -10.62 0.55 -13.27
C ASN A 9 -9.68 1.77 -13.23
N ILE A 10 -9.82 2.62 -12.21
CA ILE A 10 -8.94 3.77 -12.02
C ILE A 10 -7.50 3.30 -11.76
N ILE A 11 -7.32 2.29 -10.90
CA ILE A 11 -5.99 1.74 -10.59
C ILE A 11 -5.35 1.16 -11.85
N ALA A 12 -6.08 0.36 -12.62
CA ALA A 12 -5.59 -0.22 -13.86
C ALA A 12 -5.20 0.87 -14.87
N THR A 13 -6.01 1.92 -14.99
CA THR A 13 -5.74 3.05 -15.86
C THR A 13 -4.49 3.79 -15.42
N LEU A 14 -4.36 4.10 -14.14
CA LEU A 14 -3.17 4.79 -13.60
C LEU A 14 -1.90 4.00 -13.87
N ALA A 15 -1.96 2.67 -13.80
CA ALA A 15 -0.81 1.81 -14.05
C ALA A 15 -0.31 1.91 -15.50
N THR A 16 -1.16 2.32 -16.43
CA THR A 16 -0.80 2.45 -17.86
C THR A 16 -0.41 3.86 -18.27
N LEU A 17 -0.61 4.85 -17.41
CA LEU A 17 -0.30 6.25 -17.74
C LEU A 17 1.19 6.55 -17.61
N PRO A 18 1.69 7.54 -18.38
CA PRO A 18 3.02 8.08 -18.14
C PRO A 18 3.11 8.71 -16.75
N GLU A 19 4.29 8.73 -16.18
CA GLU A 19 4.51 9.23 -14.81
C GLU A 19 4.04 10.68 -14.62
N PHE A 20 4.27 11.53 -15.61
CA PHE A 20 3.91 12.95 -15.49
C PHE A 20 2.39 13.17 -15.35
N LEU A 21 1.57 12.21 -15.80
CA LEU A 21 0.12 12.22 -15.62
C LEU A 21 -0.30 11.43 -14.37
N ARG A 22 0.34 10.28 -14.16
CA ARG A 22 0.01 9.39 -13.04
C ARG A 22 0.27 10.04 -11.68
N LYS A 23 1.43 10.69 -11.54
CA LYS A 23 1.86 11.23 -10.24
C LYS A 23 0.90 12.30 -9.70
N PRO A 24 0.49 13.33 -10.47
CA PRO A 24 -0.47 14.32 -9.96
C PRO A 24 -1.84 13.72 -9.61
N MET A 25 -2.33 12.79 -10.43
CA MET A 25 -3.63 12.16 -10.20
C MET A 25 -3.61 11.30 -8.94
N LEU A 26 -2.57 10.50 -8.77
CA LEU A 26 -2.42 9.64 -7.61
C LEU A 26 -2.17 10.45 -6.34
N SER A 27 -1.38 11.52 -6.44
CA SER A 27 -1.11 12.42 -5.32
C SER A 27 -2.41 13.05 -4.77
N ALA A 28 -3.31 13.48 -5.66
CA ALA A 28 -4.60 14.02 -5.25
C ALA A 28 -5.43 12.98 -4.49
N ARG A 29 -5.46 11.74 -4.98
CA ARG A 29 -6.20 10.65 -4.32
C ARG A 29 -5.64 10.32 -2.95
N ILE A 30 -4.32 10.22 -2.84
CA ILE A 30 -3.66 9.90 -1.56
C ILE A 30 -3.89 11.03 -0.56
N SER A 31 -3.82 12.30 -0.98
CA SER A 31 -4.03 13.44 -0.11
C SER A 31 -5.47 13.55 0.41
N GLU A 32 -6.45 13.10 -0.37
CA GLU A 32 -7.86 13.09 0.03
C GLU A 32 -8.19 11.96 1.00
N PHE A 33 -7.43 10.88 0.98
CA PHE A 33 -7.76 9.64 1.69
C PHE A 33 -8.01 9.83 3.19
N PRO A 34 -7.17 10.55 3.95
CA PRO A 34 -7.39 10.67 5.41
C PRO A 34 -8.69 11.38 5.77
N GLY A 35 -9.21 12.22 4.90
CA GLY A 35 -10.47 12.95 5.12
C GLY A 35 -11.73 12.20 4.72
N LEU A 36 -11.60 11.00 4.13
CA LEU A 36 -12.75 10.23 3.69
C LEU A 36 -13.43 9.50 4.85
N PRO A 37 -14.76 9.24 4.77
CA PRO A 37 -15.43 8.36 5.72
C PRO A 37 -14.76 6.98 5.79
N LYS A 38 -14.81 6.36 6.96
CA LYS A 38 -14.15 5.06 7.19
C LYS A 38 -14.57 4.00 6.19
N GLU A 39 -15.86 3.93 5.87
CA GLU A 39 -16.40 2.96 4.90
C GLU A 39 -15.80 3.14 3.51
N GLU A 40 -15.64 4.40 3.07
CA GLU A 40 -15.01 4.69 1.79
C GLU A 40 -13.54 4.33 1.78
N GLN A 41 -12.84 4.59 2.89
CA GLN A 41 -11.44 4.19 3.03
C GLN A 41 -11.29 2.67 2.87
N ILE A 42 -12.13 1.90 3.55
CA ILE A 42 -12.11 0.43 3.47
C ILE A 42 -12.36 -0.04 2.04
N ASP A 43 -13.36 0.53 1.37
CA ASP A 43 -13.69 0.14 0.00
C ASP A 43 -12.53 0.43 -0.96
N ILE A 44 -11.87 1.57 -0.83
CA ILE A 44 -10.71 1.92 -1.65
C ILE A 44 -9.58 0.90 -1.46
N ILE A 45 -9.26 0.57 -0.22
CA ILE A 45 -8.19 -0.38 0.08
C ILE A 45 -8.52 -1.78 -0.44
N ARG A 46 -9.74 -2.26 -0.23
CA ARG A 46 -10.19 -3.55 -0.76
C ARG A 46 -10.05 -3.61 -2.28
N ASN A 47 -10.53 -2.58 -2.95
CA ASN A 47 -10.46 -2.52 -4.40
C ASN A 47 -9.02 -2.46 -4.91
N ALA A 48 -8.15 -1.74 -4.22
CA ALA A 48 -6.73 -1.68 -4.55
C ALA A 48 -6.06 -3.06 -4.41
N LEU A 49 -6.33 -3.76 -3.32
CA LEU A 49 -5.77 -5.10 -3.09
C LEU A 49 -6.32 -6.12 -4.08
N ASP A 50 -7.60 -6.03 -4.43
CA ASP A 50 -8.22 -6.95 -5.38
C ASP A 50 -7.75 -6.69 -6.82
N ALA A 51 -7.53 -5.44 -7.20
CA ALA A 51 -7.10 -5.07 -8.54
C ALA A 51 -5.63 -5.34 -8.79
N SER A 52 -4.78 -5.18 -7.78
CA SER A 52 -3.32 -5.25 -7.92
C SER A 52 -2.84 -6.56 -8.56
N PRO A 53 -3.33 -7.76 -8.15
CA PRO A 53 -2.89 -9.01 -8.76
C PRO A 53 -3.32 -9.17 -10.22
N THR A 54 -4.29 -8.40 -10.69
CA THR A 54 -4.82 -8.50 -12.07
C THR A 54 -4.03 -7.65 -13.05
N ILE A 55 -3.14 -6.79 -12.59
CA ILE A 55 -2.34 -5.88 -13.41
C ILE A 55 -1.01 -6.57 -13.74
N GLU A 56 -0.54 -6.45 -14.99
CA GLU A 56 0.80 -6.93 -15.35
C GLU A 56 1.83 -6.33 -14.40
N PHE A 57 2.76 -7.15 -13.94
CA PHE A 57 3.69 -6.74 -12.89
C PHE A 57 4.50 -5.50 -13.26
N ASP A 58 4.96 -5.37 -14.51
CA ASP A 58 5.72 -4.21 -14.94
C ASP A 58 4.93 -2.91 -14.76
N LYS A 59 3.65 -2.93 -15.10
CA LYS A 59 2.76 -1.78 -14.95
C LYS A 59 2.44 -1.53 -13.48
N PHE A 60 2.18 -2.59 -12.74
CA PHE A 60 1.95 -2.51 -11.30
C PHE A 60 3.18 -1.93 -10.59
N ALA A 61 4.38 -2.38 -10.94
CA ALA A 61 5.62 -1.90 -10.34
C ALA A 61 5.81 -0.40 -10.56
N ALA A 62 5.50 0.10 -11.76
CA ALA A 62 5.58 1.53 -12.06
C ALA A 62 4.59 2.34 -11.21
N LEU A 63 3.35 1.84 -11.08
CA LEU A 63 2.34 2.46 -10.23
C LEU A 63 2.76 2.44 -8.77
N LEU A 64 3.24 1.30 -8.29
CA LEU A 64 3.69 1.12 -6.90
C LEU A 64 4.85 2.05 -6.56
N GLN A 65 5.82 2.21 -7.46
CA GLN A 65 6.93 3.12 -7.26
C GLN A 65 6.44 4.55 -7.06
N THR A 66 5.55 5.02 -7.93
CA THR A 66 4.93 6.34 -7.81
C THR A 66 4.18 6.48 -6.49
N TRP A 67 3.40 5.45 -6.13
CA TRP A 67 2.62 5.43 -4.89
C TRP A 67 3.52 5.52 -3.65
N LEU A 68 4.60 4.75 -3.63
CA LEU A 68 5.55 4.77 -2.50
C LEU A 68 6.26 6.12 -2.38
N GLU A 69 6.62 6.75 -3.51
CA GLU A 69 7.23 8.08 -3.50
C GLU A 69 6.28 9.11 -2.90
N ILE A 70 5.02 9.12 -3.34
CA ILE A 70 4.00 10.03 -2.82
C ILE A 70 3.75 9.76 -1.34
N LEU A 71 3.62 8.49 -0.96
CA LEU A 71 3.41 8.09 0.43
C LEU A 71 4.52 8.63 1.34
N SER A 72 5.77 8.51 0.90
CA SER A 72 6.92 9.00 1.69
C SER A 72 6.93 10.52 1.85
N ASP A 73 6.29 11.25 0.93
CA ASP A 73 6.20 12.72 0.97
C ASP A 73 5.02 13.23 1.82
N GLN A 74 4.11 12.34 2.24
CA GLN A 74 2.99 12.72 3.11
C GLN A 74 3.46 13.05 4.53
N THR A 75 2.60 13.71 5.31
CA THR A 75 2.86 13.89 6.75
C THR A 75 2.89 12.51 7.42
N ALA A 76 3.55 12.43 8.58
CA ALA A 76 3.61 11.19 9.35
C ALA A 76 2.22 10.66 9.70
N ASP A 77 1.29 11.54 10.06
CA ASP A 77 -0.07 11.16 10.42
C ASP A 77 -0.84 10.64 9.21
N ASP A 78 -0.75 11.31 8.07
CA ASP A 78 -1.45 10.90 6.85
C ASP A 78 -0.88 9.58 6.30
N ARG A 79 0.44 9.44 6.32
CA ARG A 79 1.11 8.21 5.92
C ARG A 79 0.68 7.04 6.81
N ARG A 80 0.61 7.27 8.11
CA ARG A 80 0.16 6.27 9.06
C ARG A 80 -1.29 5.87 8.82
N ALA A 81 -2.18 6.84 8.59
CA ALA A 81 -3.59 6.56 8.32
C ALA A 81 -3.77 5.61 7.14
N LEU A 82 -3.04 5.86 6.05
CA LEU A 82 -3.12 5.02 4.85
C LEU A 82 -2.57 3.61 5.11
N LEU A 83 -1.42 3.50 5.73
CA LEU A 83 -0.80 2.20 6.01
C LEU A 83 -1.58 1.40 7.07
N ASP A 84 -2.17 2.05 8.07
CA ASP A 84 -3.07 1.41 9.03
C ASP A 84 -4.28 0.79 8.32
N ALA A 85 -4.84 1.49 7.34
CA ALA A 85 -5.98 0.98 6.58
C ALA A 85 -5.60 -0.28 5.79
N TYR A 86 -4.43 -0.31 5.16
CA TYR A 86 -3.92 -1.51 4.49
C TYR A 86 -3.70 -2.66 5.48
N ALA A 87 -3.05 -2.38 6.61
CA ALA A 87 -2.79 -3.40 7.63
C ALA A 87 -4.11 -4.00 8.16
N GLY A 88 -5.11 -3.18 8.40
CA GLY A 88 -6.43 -3.62 8.85
C GLY A 88 -7.11 -4.56 7.86
N GLU A 89 -7.05 -4.25 6.57
CA GLU A 89 -7.63 -5.12 5.54
C GLU A 89 -6.86 -6.42 5.37
N ILE A 90 -5.55 -6.39 5.47
CA ILE A 90 -4.72 -7.59 5.40
C ILE A 90 -5.03 -8.51 6.60
N LEU A 91 -5.16 -7.96 7.79
CA LEU A 91 -5.51 -8.73 8.98
C LEU A 91 -6.92 -9.32 8.88
N SER A 92 -7.84 -8.59 8.26
CA SER A 92 -9.22 -9.04 8.05
C SER A 92 -9.30 -10.18 7.03
N ASP A 93 -8.45 -10.14 6.00
CA ASP A 93 -8.40 -11.16 4.95
C ASP A 93 -6.96 -11.38 4.49
N PRO A 94 -6.19 -12.22 5.22
CA PRO A 94 -4.78 -12.47 4.89
C PRO A 94 -4.55 -13.07 3.50
N ALA A 95 -5.55 -13.71 2.91
CA ALA A 95 -5.43 -14.28 1.57
C ALA A 95 -5.16 -13.19 0.51
N LYS A 96 -5.57 -11.96 0.74
CA LYS A 96 -5.29 -10.84 -0.17
C LYS A 96 -3.80 -10.60 -0.31
N LEU A 97 -3.05 -10.71 0.77
CA LEU A 97 -1.59 -10.55 0.72
C LEU A 97 -0.92 -11.68 -0.06
N ALA A 98 -1.42 -12.90 0.09
CA ALA A 98 -0.87 -14.07 -0.61
C ALA A 98 -1.01 -13.97 -2.14
N GLN A 99 -1.96 -13.19 -2.64
CA GLN A 99 -2.16 -12.98 -4.07
C GLN A 99 -1.19 -11.95 -4.67
N LEU A 100 -0.51 -11.17 -3.84
CA LEU A 100 0.44 -10.15 -4.28
C LEU A 100 1.81 -10.77 -4.54
N HIS A 101 2.52 -10.19 -5.52
CA HIS A 101 3.90 -10.59 -5.82
C HIS A 101 4.86 -9.89 -4.85
N MET A 102 4.98 -10.44 -3.63
CA MET A 102 5.69 -9.78 -2.54
C MET A 102 7.17 -9.54 -2.82
N ASP A 103 7.87 -10.49 -3.46
CA ASP A 103 9.28 -10.30 -3.82
C ASP A 103 9.46 -9.12 -4.77
N GLY A 104 8.55 -8.97 -5.72
CA GLY A 104 8.56 -7.84 -6.64
C GLY A 104 8.26 -6.53 -5.93
N ILE A 105 7.32 -6.52 -4.99
CA ILE A 105 6.99 -5.34 -4.19
C ILE A 105 8.19 -4.90 -3.36
N VAL A 106 8.87 -5.82 -2.71
CA VAL A 106 10.10 -5.53 -1.96
C VAL A 106 11.16 -4.96 -2.89
N GLY A 107 11.30 -5.53 -4.10
CA GLY A 107 12.24 -5.02 -5.11
C GLY A 107 11.97 -3.56 -5.48
N VAL A 108 10.71 -3.18 -5.67
CA VAL A 108 10.33 -1.79 -5.94
C VAL A 108 10.68 -0.88 -4.76
N PHE A 109 10.37 -1.32 -3.54
CA PHE A 109 10.69 -0.57 -2.32
C PHE A 109 12.19 -0.30 -2.20
N LEU A 110 13.01 -1.30 -2.50
CA LEU A 110 14.47 -1.17 -2.42
C LEU A 110 15.07 -0.22 -3.45
N LYS A 111 14.33 0.13 -4.49
CA LYS A 111 14.75 1.14 -5.48
C LYS A 111 14.55 2.57 -5.00
N LEU A 112 13.79 2.78 -3.93
CA LEU A 112 13.61 4.10 -3.34
C LEU A 112 14.93 4.58 -2.72
N ASP A 113 15.10 5.91 -2.63
CA ASP A 113 16.23 6.44 -1.88
C ASP A 113 16.11 6.09 -0.38
N THR A 114 17.24 6.16 0.31
CA THR A 114 17.34 5.74 1.71
C THR A 114 16.39 6.53 2.62
N ASN A 115 16.23 7.83 2.39
CA ASN A 115 15.32 8.65 3.19
C ASN A 115 13.89 8.19 3.07
N ARG A 116 13.43 7.90 1.85
CA ARG A 116 12.07 7.41 1.60
C ARG A 116 11.85 6.04 2.25
N GLN A 117 12.82 5.14 2.11
CA GLN A 117 12.76 3.83 2.77
C GLN A 117 12.63 4.00 4.29
N ASN A 118 13.44 4.86 4.88
CA ASN A 118 13.46 5.06 6.33
C ASN A 118 12.16 5.61 6.89
N VAL A 119 11.51 6.56 6.19
CA VAL A 119 10.24 7.11 6.69
C VAL A 119 9.10 6.08 6.60
N ILE A 120 9.10 5.24 5.57
CA ILE A 120 8.11 4.17 5.44
C ILE A 120 8.33 3.11 6.52
N ILE A 121 9.58 2.67 6.74
CA ILE A 121 9.93 1.71 7.78
C ILE A 121 9.55 2.24 9.16
N ALA A 122 9.85 3.49 9.45
CA ALA A 122 9.49 4.10 10.73
C ALA A 122 7.98 4.09 10.97
N THR A 123 7.19 4.35 9.93
CA THR A 123 5.73 4.30 10.00
C THR A 123 5.24 2.89 10.26
N LEU A 124 5.78 1.89 9.55
CA LEU A 124 5.42 0.49 9.77
C LEU A 124 5.76 0.02 11.18
N ARG A 125 6.91 0.41 11.72
CA ARG A 125 7.29 0.11 13.11
C ARG A 125 6.32 0.73 14.10
N SER A 126 5.92 1.97 13.88
CA SER A 126 4.96 2.67 14.73
C SER A 126 3.62 1.93 14.75
N ILE A 127 3.15 1.48 13.59
CA ILE A 127 1.92 0.70 13.49
C ILE A 127 2.03 -0.62 14.27
N LEU A 128 3.13 -1.35 14.08
CA LEU A 128 3.35 -2.62 14.77
C LEU A 128 3.43 -2.43 16.29
N ASN A 129 4.09 -1.37 16.76
CA ASN A 129 4.23 -1.10 18.18
C ASN A 129 2.89 -0.80 18.85
N ASP A 130 1.95 -0.23 18.13
CA ASP A 130 0.62 0.13 18.65
C ASP A 130 -0.42 -0.97 18.49
N MET A 131 -0.08 -2.07 17.79
CA MET A 131 -0.96 -3.22 17.64
C MET A 131 -1.02 -4.07 18.90
N SER A 132 -2.12 -4.83 19.06
CA SER A 132 -2.19 -5.91 20.03
C SER A 132 -1.11 -6.96 19.70
N ASP A 133 -0.66 -7.70 20.73
CA ASP A 133 0.33 -8.77 20.53
C ASP A 133 -0.16 -9.82 19.54
N ALA A 134 -1.45 -10.16 19.57
CA ALA A 134 -2.05 -11.13 18.67
C ALA A 134 -2.02 -10.65 17.21
N ASP A 135 -2.42 -9.42 16.95
CA ASP A 135 -2.42 -8.85 15.59
C ASP A 135 -1.00 -8.68 15.05
N LYS A 136 -0.10 -8.23 15.90
CA LYS A 136 1.33 -8.09 15.56
C LYS A 136 1.91 -9.45 15.13
N ALA A 137 1.66 -10.50 15.91
CA ALA A 137 2.14 -11.84 15.61
C ALA A 137 1.58 -12.35 14.27
N ARG A 138 0.29 -12.13 14.03
CA ARG A 138 -0.36 -12.53 12.77
C ARG A 138 0.25 -11.82 11.58
N LEU A 139 0.47 -10.52 11.69
CA LEU A 139 1.06 -9.73 10.59
C LEU A 139 2.50 -10.12 10.32
N ILE A 140 3.29 -10.37 11.37
CA ILE A 140 4.69 -10.83 11.23
C ILE A 140 4.75 -12.17 10.49
N LEU A 141 3.84 -13.10 10.78
CA LEU A 141 3.79 -14.38 10.09
C LEU A 141 3.56 -14.24 8.58
N LEU A 142 2.90 -13.18 8.15
CA LEU A 142 2.60 -12.92 6.74
C LEU A 142 3.76 -12.22 6.01
N MET A 143 4.73 -11.69 6.73
CA MET A 143 5.82 -10.90 6.15
C MET A 143 6.91 -11.80 5.57
N PRO A 144 7.47 -11.46 4.39
CA PRO A 144 8.71 -12.06 3.92
C PRO A 144 9.87 -11.76 4.87
N ASP A 145 10.86 -12.65 4.90
CA ASP A 145 12.05 -12.48 5.76
C ASP A 145 12.78 -11.16 5.49
N SER A 146 12.84 -10.74 4.24
CA SER A 146 13.46 -9.45 3.87
C SER A 146 12.80 -8.27 4.57
N ILE A 147 11.48 -8.25 4.68
CA ILE A 147 10.75 -7.20 5.39
C ILE A 147 11.00 -7.29 6.89
N LYS A 148 11.00 -8.49 7.45
CA LYS A 148 11.31 -8.69 8.88
C LYS A 148 12.68 -8.14 9.23
N GLN A 149 13.69 -8.39 8.38
CA GLN A 149 15.04 -7.86 8.57
C GLN A 149 15.06 -6.34 8.55
N MET A 150 14.36 -5.71 7.60
CA MET A 150 14.25 -4.25 7.51
C MET A 150 13.60 -3.64 8.75
N LEU A 151 12.65 -4.35 9.37
CA LEU A 151 11.93 -3.90 10.56
C LEU A 151 12.63 -4.32 11.87
N ASN A 152 13.70 -5.10 11.80
CA ASN A 152 14.43 -5.65 12.96
C ASN A 152 13.52 -6.52 13.86
N ILE A 153 12.79 -7.42 13.26
CA ILE A 153 11.90 -8.33 13.99
C ILE A 153 12.12 -9.78 13.61
#